data_48f90c072a4c9dcd0ab22f34d08a90e0
#
_entry.id   48f90c072a4c9dcd0ab22f34d08a90e0
#
_cell.length_a   1.000
_cell.length_b   1.000
_cell.length_c   1.000
_cell.angle_alpha   90.00
_cell.angle_beta   90.00
_cell.angle_gamma   90.00
#
_symmetry.space_group_name_H-M   'P 1'
#
loop_
_entity.id
_entity.type
_entity.pdbx_description
1 polymer ?
#
loop_
_entity_poly.entity_id
_entity_poly.type
_entity_poly.pdbx_seq_one_letter_code
_entity_poly.pdbx_strand_id
1 'polypeptide(L)'
;QLLRVYIDGIPLDLASQLLPGRTKLGLAGLAVHIHLHAKAQQQYSDKQVSQAQAVNLSKAGFRNMLDSLEKTIQPLKWEPQGTEWGNYYNITNYSDDALKTKGEIVGRFVEKAAPRTAWDLGANNGMFSRELSRRCVETTASDIDPAAVEQDYLAVKANNEQHLLPLVIDLTNPSPALGWAHHERESMLERGPVDLVMALALIHHLAISNNVPLTSVAQFFAFAGKWAIVEFVPKSDSQVKRLLATRKDIFNKYTEEGFEEAFSAYFTIEEKVSIPGSERTLYLFKRK
;
A
#
# COMPACT_ATOMS: atom_id res chain seq x y z
N GLN A 1 9.32 4.62 5.05
CA GLN A 1 10.33 3.53 4.99
C GLN A 1 10.99 3.29 6.34
N LEU A 2 11.39 4.32 7.10
CA LEU A 2 12.07 4.14 8.40
C LEU A 2 11.24 3.33 9.41
N LEU A 3 9.92 3.53 9.47
CA LEU A 3 9.02 2.75 10.35
C LEU A 3 8.97 1.24 10.03
N ARG A 4 9.44 0.84 8.86
CA ARG A 4 9.55 -0.59 8.50
C ARG A 4 10.71 -1.30 9.22
N VAL A 5 11.68 -0.54 9.69
CA VAL A 5 12.89 -1.06 10.37
C VAL A 5 12.76 -0.96 11.88
N TYR A 6 12.14 0.10 12.37
CA TYR A 6 12.04 0.39 13.79
C TYR A 6 10.63 0.06 14.31
N ILE A 7 10.48 -1.05 15.02
CA ILE A 7 9.18 -1.51 15.54
C ILE A 7 8.63 -0.57 16.62
N ASP A 8 9.51 -0.01 17.47
CA ASP A 8 9.16 0.89 18.58
C ASP A 8 9.16 2.37 18.18
N GLY A 9 9.37 2.64 16.89
CA GLY A 9 9.48 4.00 16.37
C GLY A 9 10.90 4.42 16.04
N ILE A 10 11.03 5.50 15.27
CA ILE A 10 12.32 6.01 14.80
C ILE A 10 13.10 6.56 16.00
N PRO A 11 14.37 6.16 16.22
CA PRO A 11 15.20 6.72 17.29
C PRO A 11 15.24 8.26 17.25
N LEU A 12 15.11 8.90 18.40
CA LEU A 12 14.98 10.36 18.48
C LEU A 12 16.21 11.11 17.95
N ASP A 13 17.40 10.57 18.16
CA ASP A 13 18.67 11.13 17.63
C ASP A 13 18.68 11.11 16.10
N LEU A 14 18.26 9.99 15.48
CA LEU A 14 18.12 9.87 14.04
C LEU A 14 17.03 10.83 13.52
N ALA A 15 15.86 10.86 14.15
CA ALA A 15 14.78 11.77 13.78
C ALA A 15 15.25 13.26 13.87
N SER A 16 15.94 13.61 14.93
CA SER A 16 16.50 14.96 15.14
C SER A 16 17.53 15.36 14.06
N GLN A 17 18.31 14.41 13.56
CA GLN A 17 19.30 14.65 12.49
C GLN A 17 18.65 14.79 11.11
N LEU A 18 17.60 14.04 10.85
CA LEU A 18 16.88 14.04 9.55
C LEU A 18 15.97 15.25 9.39
N LEU A 19 15.46 15.82 10.47
CA LEU A 19 14.59 16.99 10.43
C LEU A 19 15.35 18.27 10.04
N PRO A 20 14.72 19.16 9.23
CA PRO A 20 15.32 20.44 8.87
C PRO A 20 15.70 21.28 10.11
N GLY A 21 16.83 21.98 10.07
CA GLY A 21 17.32 22.79 11.20
C GLY A 21 16.31 23.81 11.74
N ARG A 22 15.42 24.34 10.89
CA ARG A 22 14.33 25.26 11.29
C ARG A 22 13.36 24.66 12.32
N THR A 23 13.21 23.33 12.38
CA THR A 23 12.33 22.65 13.34
C THR A 23 12.84 22.74 14.78
N LYS A 24 14.11 23.12 14.99
CA LYS A 24 14.70 23.37 16.32
C LYS A 24 14.18 24.65 16.96
N LEU A 25 13.75 25.64 16.17
CA LEU A 25 13.36 26.98 16.63
C LEU A 25 11.90 27.33 16.30
N GLY A 26 11.35 26.81 15.20
CA GLY A 26 10.08 27.30 14.66
C GLY A 26 8.82 26.54 15.10
N LEU A 27 8.96 25.32 15.60
CA LEU A 27 7.84 24.44 15.99
C LEU A 27 8.10 23.92 17.40
N ALA A 28 7.58 24.64 18.40
CA ALA A 28 7.83 24.38 19.83
C ALA A 28 7.65 22.89 20.21
N GLY A 29 6.62 22.22 19.67
CA GLY A 29 6.38 20.79 19.91
C GLY A 29 7.50 19.91 19.38
N LEU A 30 7.95 20.08 18.13
CA LEU A 30 9.06 19.32 17.57
C LEU A 30 10.38 19.61 18.26
N ALA A 31 10.62 20.89 18.62
CA ALA A 31 11.82 21.28 19.38
C ALA A 31 11.90 20.56 20.73
N VAL A 32 10.79 20.46 21.45
CA VAL A 32 10.72 19.79 22.76
C VAL A 32 10.69 18.28 22.62
N HIS A 33 9.74 17.74 21.85
CA HIS A 33 9.48 16.28 21.83
C HIS A 33 10.50 15.48 21.03
N ILE A 34 11.23 16.11 20.11
CA ILE A 34 12.26 15.43 19.32
C ILE A 34 13.65 15.95 19.67
N HIS A 35 13.95 17.22 19.39
CA HIS A 35 15.33 17.71 19.45
C HIS A 35 15.86 17.79 20.88
N LEU A 36 15.07 18.31 21.83
CA LEU A 36 15.49 18.42 23.25
C LEU A 36 15.60 17.04 23.89
N HIS A 37 14.65 16.13 23.62
CA HIS A 37 14.71 14.75 24.12
C HIS A 37 15.89 13.98 23.54
N ALA A 38 16.19 14.09 22.22
CA ALA A 38 17.37 13.49 21.62
C ALA A 38 18.66 13.97 22.29
N LYS A 39 18.77 15.29 22.51
CA LYS A 39 19.92 15.87 23.21
C LYS A 39 20.05 15.38 24.68
N ALA A 40 18.92 15.29 25.38
CA ALA A 40 18.90 14.77 26.73
C ALA A 40 19.32 13.29 26.79
N GLN A 41 18.82 12.44 25.90
CA GLN A 41 19.25 11.04 25.81
C GLN A 41 20.76 10.92 25.62
N GLN A 42 21.34 11.67 24.68
CA GLN A 42 22.78 11.67 24.44
C GLN A 42 23.58 12.16 25.66
N GLN A 43 23.12 13.20 26.34
CA GLN A 43 23.82 13.79 27.50
C GLN A 43 23.78 12.88 28.74
N TYR A 44 22.78 12.02 28.87
CA TYR A 44 22.56 11.18 30.04
C TYR A 44 22.79 9.69 29.77
N SER A 45 23.19 9.29 28.55
CA SER A 45 23.39 7.87 28.16
C SER A 45 24.38 7.15 29.10
N ASP A 46 25.43 7.85 29.56
CA ASP A 46 26.49 7.25 30.36
C ASP A 46 26.37 7.59 31.86
N LYS A 47 25.31 8.27 32.28
CA LYS A 47 25.13 8.65 33.68
C LYS A 47 24.23 7.67 34.40
N GLN A 48 24.73 7.13 35.52
CA GLN A 48 23.88 6.39 36.47
C GLN A 48 22.84 7.34 37.06
N VAL A 49 21.58 7.16 36.72
CA VAL A 49 20.46 7.87 37.34
C VAL A 49 20.19 7.21 38.69
N SER A 50 20.42 7.91 39.81
CA SER A 50 20.04 7.38 41.12
C SER A 50 18.52 7.28 41.24
N GLN A 51 18.00 6.29 41.99
CA GLN A 51 16.57 6.16 42.28
C GLN A 51 15.92 7.44 42.84
N ALA A 52 16.68 8.26 43.54
CA ALA A 52 16.23 9.54 44.07
C ALA A 52 15.97 10.61 42.98
N GLN A 53 16.49 10.43 41.77
CA GLN A 53 16.29 11.32 40.60
C GLN A 53 15.18 10.83 39.64
N ALA A 54 14.53 9.71 39.96
CA ALA A 54 13.35 9.28 39.22
C ALA A 54 12.23 10.31 39.39
N VAL A 55 11.98 11.09 38.34
CA VAL A 55 10.91 12.09 38.34
C VAL A 55 9.57 11.34 38.41
N ASN A 56 8.88 11.40 39.53
CA ASN A 56 7.50 10.93 39.64
C ASN A 56 6.61 11.86 38.82
N LEU A 57 6.28 11.42 37.62
CA LEU A 57 5.37 12.15 36.76
C LEU A 57 3.96 12.06 37.35
N SER A 58 3.41 13.19 37.83
CA SER A 58 2.04 13.22 38.31
C SER A 58 1.04 12.92 37.19
N LYS A 59 -0.16 12.45 37.55
CA LYS A 59 -1.24 12.22 36.56
C LYS A 59 -1.54 13.47 35.74
N ALA A 60 -1.50 14.65 36.35
CA ALA A 60 -1.68 15.91 35.64
C ALA A 60 -0.51 16.20 34.68
N GLY A 61 0.75 15.97 35.11
CA GLY A 61 1.92 16.12 34.25
C GLY A 61 1.90 15.18 33.05
N PHE A 62 1.47 13.92 33.25
CA PHE A 62 1.31 12.96 32.16
C PHE A 62 0.23 13.40 31.16
N ARG A 63 -0.93 13.87 31.65
CA ARG A 63 -1.99 14.42 30.78
C ARG A 63 -1.51 15.61 29.98
N ASN A 64 -0.84 16.57 30.60
CA ASN A 64 -0.28 17.75 29.92
C ASN A 64 0.72 17.36 28.82
N MET A 65 1.52 16.30 29.05
CA MET A 65 2.44 15.78 28.04
C MET A 65 1.67 15.21 26.84
N LEU A 66 0.61 14.43 27.08
CA LEU A 66 -0.23 13.89 26.00
C LEU A 66 -0.95 15.01 25.22
N ASP A 67 -1.50 16.00 25.91
CA ASP A 67 -2.14 17.17 25.29
C ASP A 67 -1.14 17.98 24.45
N SER A 68 0.10 18.07 24.88
CA SER A 68 1.18 18.73 24.13
C SER A 68 1.55 17.96 22.86
N LEU A 69 1.63 16.63 22.94
CA LEU A 69 1.87 15.75 21.77
C LEU A 69 0.71 15.86 20.77
N GLU A 70 -0.53 15.78 21.24
CA GLU A 70 -1.71 15.93 20.39
C GLU A 70 -1.72 17.27 19.65
N LYS A 71 -1.54 18.37 20.37
CA LYS A 71 -1.45 19.72 19.77
C LYS A 71 -0.29 19.88 18.79
N THR A 72 0.76 19.10 18.94
CA THR A 72 1.90 19.09 18.01
C THR A 72 1.58 18.32 16.74
N ILE A 73 0.84 17.21 16.85
CA ILE A 73 0.54 16.29 15.74
C ILE A 73 -0.64 16.78 14.90
N GLN A 74 -1.74 17.25 15.53
CA GLN A 74 -2.98 17.64 14.85
C GLN A 74 -2.81 18.64 13.69
N PRO A 75 -1.96 19.70 13.79
CA PRO A 75 -1.76 20.65 12.71
C PRO A 75 -0.84 20.17 11.60
N LEU A 76 -0.18 19.00 11.77
CA LEU A 76 0.71 18.46 10.73
C LEU A 76 -0.14 18.02 9.54
N LYS A 77 0.17 18.58 8.38
CA LYS A 77 -0.44 18.22 7.11
C LYS A 77 0.65 17.80 6.16
N TRP A 78 0.31 16.84 5.33
CA TRP A 78 1.13 16.44 4.22
C TRP A 78 0.34 16.62 2.92
N GLU A 79 0.87 17.40 2.00
CA GLU A 79 0.27 17.63 0.69
C GLU A 79 1.24 17.07 -0.35
N PRO A 80 1.01 15.85 -0.82
CA PRO A 80 1.87 15.23 -1.82
C PRO A 80 1.77 15.98 -3.15
N GLN A 81 2.91 16.26 -3.78
CA GLN A 81 2.99 16.89 -5.09
C GLN A 81 3.94 16.12 -6.00
N GLY A 82 3.58 16.02 -7.28
CA GLY A 82 4.50 15.57 -8.33
C GLY A 82 4.86 14.10 -8.30
N THR A 83 4.01 13.24 -7.75
CA THR A 83 4.20 11.79 -7.85
C THR A 83 3.71 11.26 -9.20
N GLU A 84 4.28 10.13 -9.65
CA GLU A 84 4.03 9.55 -10.97
C GLU A 84 2.55 9.15 -11.16
N TRP A 85 1.90 8.64 -10.11
CA TRP A 85 0.57 8.03 -10.19
C TRP A 85 -0.53 8.82 -9.47
N GLY A 86 -0.20 9.95 -8.83
CA GLY A 86 -1.17 10.78 -8.11
C GLY A 86 -2.31 11.34 -8.97
N ASN A 87 -2.12 11.41 -10.30
CA ASN A 87 -3.11 11.87 -11.27
C ASN A 87 -3.46 10.80 -12.32
N TYR A 88 -3.31 9.52 -11.98
CA TYR A 88 -3.45 8.39 -12.92
C TYR A 88 -4.76 8.41 -13.71
N TYR A 89 -5.90 8.63 -13.08
CA TYR A 89 -7.20 8.62 -13.74
C TYR A 89 -7.42 9.80 -14.71
N ASN A 90 -6.63 10.87 -14.60
CA ASN A 90 -6.64 11.97 -15.57
C ASN A 90 -5.78 11.67 -16.80
N ILE A 91 -4.94 10.64 -16.76
CA ILE A 91 -3.96 10.29 -17.80
C ILE A 91 -4.22 8.87 -18.36
N THR A 92 -5.23 8.18 -17.85
CA THR A 92 -5.57 6.82 -18.31
C THR A 92 -6.03 6.84 -19.76
N ASN A 93 -5.77 5.75 -20.48
CA ASN A 93 -6.26 5.53 -21.85
C ASN A 93 -7.66 4.88 -21.90
N TYR A 94 -8.34 4.77 -20.75
CA TYR A 94 -9.74 4.35 -20.72
C TYR A 94 -10.68 5.50 -21.05
N SER A 95 -11.73 5.21 -21.85
CA SER A 95 -12.91 6.06 -21.92
C SER A 95 -13.75 5.89 -20.64
N ASP A 96 -14.62 6.87 -20.35
CA ASP A 96 -15.53 6.80 -19.21
C ASP A 96 -16.44 5.55 -19.28
N ASP A 97 -16.91 5.17 -20.48
CA ASP A 97 -17.69 3.97 -20.70
C ASP A 97 -16.91 2.69 -20.43
N ALA A 98 -15.63 2.65 -20.81
CA ALA A 98 -14.76 1.50 -20.54
C ALA A 98 -14.46 1.37 -19.04
N LEU A 99 -14.24 2.48 -18.33
CA LEU A 99 -14.08 2.48 -16.87
C LEU A 99 -15.34 1.99 -16.15
N LYS A 100 -16.52 2.46 -16.59
CA LYS A 100 -17.80 2.02 -16.04
C LYS A 100 -18.01 0.53 -16.26
N THR A 101 -17.82 0.05 -17.49
CA THR A 101 -17.96 -1.37 -17.84
C THR A 101 -16.98 -2.24 -17.04
N LYS A 102 -15.72 -1.76 -16.86
CA LYS A 102 -14.74 -2.43 -16.00
C LYS A 102 -15.25 -2.56 -14.57
N GLY A 103 -15.84 -1.49 -14.00
CA GLY A 103 -16.45 -1.53 -12.66
C GLY A 103 -17.58 -2.54 -12.54
N GLU A 104 -18.47 -2.61 -13.55
CA GLU A 104 -19.56 -3.58 -13.60
C GLU A 104 -19.06 -5.03 -13.66
N ILE A 105 -17.99 -5.29 -14.44
CA ILE A 105 -17.38 -6.63 -14.51
C ILE A 105 -16.73 -7.00 -13.17
N VAL A 106 -15.97 -6.08 -12.58
CA VAL A 106 -15.34 -6.28 -11.26
C VAL A 106 -16.41 -6.55 -10.19
N GLY A 107 -17.49 -5.75 -10.16
CA GLY A 107 -18.61 -5.93 -9.23
C GLY A 107 -19.24 -7.32 -9.34
N ARG A 108 -19.49 -7.79 -10.57
CA ARG A 108 -20.01 -9.14 -10.82
C ARG A 108 -19.04 -10.25 -10.37
N PHE A 109 -17.73 -10.06 -10.59
CA PHE A 109 -16.72 -11.00 -10.13
C PHE A 109 -16.65 -11.05 -8.60
N VAL A 110 -16.77 -9.92 -7.93
CA VAL A 110 -16.85 -9.84 -6.47
C VAL A 110 -18.10 -10.58 -5.95
N GLU A 111 -19.26 -10.38 -6.58
CA GLU A 111 -20.49 -11.09 -6.21
C GLU A 111 -20.35 -12.62 -6.37
N LYS A 112 -19.71 -13.09 -7.44
CA LYS A 112 -19.47 -14.53 -7.66
C LYS A 112 -18.46 -15.10 -6.65
N ALA A 113 -17.39 -14.38 -6.34
CA ALA A 113 -16.39 -14.83 -5.36
C ALA A 113 -16.91 -14.74 -3.92
N ALA A 114 -17.84 -13.83 -3.63
CA ALA A 114 -18.47 -13.57 -2.32
C ALA A 114 -17.44 -13.51 -1.16
N PRO A 115 -16.40 -12.67 -1.26
CA PRO A 115 -15.34 -12.59 -0.26
C PRO A 115 -15.82 -11.85 0.99
N ARG A 116 -15.22 -12.13 2.15
CA ARG A 116 -15.35 -11.32 3.38
C ARG A 116 -14.16 -10.39 3.56
N THR A 117 -13.00 -10.80 3.07
CA THR A 117 -11.74 -10.06 3.17
C THR A 117 -11.08 -9.95 1.80
N ALA A 118 -10.49 -8.80 1.50
CA ALA A 118 -9.82 -8.58 0.23
C ALA A 118 -8.57 -7.70 0.35
N TRP A 119 -7.60 -7.95 -0.52
CA TRP A 119 -6.49 -7.06 -0.81
C TRP A 119 -6.63 -6.54 -2.24
N ASP A 120 -6.70 -5.21 -2.39
CA ASP A 120 -6.55 -4.53 -3.68
C ASP A 120 -5.11 -4.04 -3.82
N LEU A 121 -4.37 -4.65 -4.72
CA LEU A 121 -2.94 -4.45 -4.91
C LEU A 121 -2.71 -3.54 -6.13
N GLY A 122 -2.08 -2.38 -5.92
CA GLY A 122 -1.99 -1.32 -6.93
C GLY A 122 -3.31 -0.55 -7.06
N ALA A 123 -3.93 -0.26 -5.93
CA ALA A 123 -5.28 0.30 -5.84
C ALA A 123 -5.38 1.77 -6.30
N ASN A 124 -4.25 2.46 -6.47
CA ASN A 124 -4.19 3.89 -6.71
C ASN A 124 -5.02 4.67 -5.69
N ASN A 125 -6.01 5.46 -6.08
CA ASN A 125 -6.90 6.22 -5.19
C ASN A 125 -8.13 5.42 -4.70
N GLY A 126 -8.11 4.10 -4.81
CA GLY A 126 -9.14 3.21 -4.29
C GLY A 126 -10.46 3.20 -5.08
N MET A 127 -10.47 3.65 -6.34
CA MET A 127 -11.69 3.68 -7.16
C MET A 127 -12.36 2.30 -7.22
N PHE A 128 -11.61 1.27 -7.56
CA PHE A 128 -12.14 -0.11 -7.67
C PHE A 128 -12.19 -0.84 -6.33
N SER A 129 -11.40 -0.42 -5.34
CA SER A 129 -11.50 -0.96 -3.97
C SER A 129 -12.90 -0.73 -3.39
N ARG A 130 -13.58 0.32 -3.83
CA ARG A 130 -14.95 0.64 -3.42
C ARG A 130 -16.00 -0.31 -3.98
N GLU A 131 -15.67 -1.08 -5.03
CA GLU A 131 -16.54 -2.18 -5.48
C GLU A 131 -16.58 -3.33 -4.45
N LEU A 132 -15.54 -3.44 -3.62
CA LEU A 132 -15.47 -4.39 -2.51
C LEU A 132 -16.09 -3.80 -1.22
N SER A 133 -15.58 -2.66 -0.76
CA SER A 133 -15.96 -2.09 0.55
C SER A 133 -17.44 -1.72 0.65
N ARG A 134 -18.07 -1.24 -0.44
CA ARG A 134 -19.52 -0.97 -0.51
C ARG A 134 -20.39 -2.23 -0.36
N ARG A 135 -19.81 -3.40 -0.57
CA ARG A 135 -20.43 -4.71 -0.35
C ARG A 135 -20.07 -5.30 1.03
N CYS A 136 -19.59 -4.45 1.95
CA CYS A 136 -19.16 -4.83 3.31
C CYS A 136 -18.00 -5.85 3.32
N VAL A 137 -17.13 -5.84 2.31
CA VAL A 137 -15.90 -6.62 2.28
C VAL A 137 -14.79 -5.83 2.99
N GLU A 138 -14.16 -6.42 4.01
CA GLU A 138 -13.00 -5.83 4.68
C GLU A 138 -11.83 -5.74 3.70
N THR A 139 -11.57 -4.54 3.18
CA THR A 139 -10.68 -4.30 2.06
C THR A 139 -9.45 -3.50 2.48
N THR A 140 -8.26 -4.04 2.23
CA THR A 140 -7.02 -3.27 2.27
C THR A 140 -6.67 -2.83 0.86
N ALA A 141 -6.70 -1.53 0.60
CA ALA A 141 -6.28 -0.91 -0.64
C ALA A 141 -4.82 -0.47 -0.54
N SER A 142 -3.95 -1.04 -1.36
CA SER A 142 -2.51 -0.75 -1.26
C SER A 142 -1.94 -0.25 -2.58
N ASP A 143 -1.08 0.77 -2.47
CA ASP A 143 -0.33 1.30 -3.60
C ASP A 143 1.09 1.69 -3.18
N ILE A 144 2.02 1.71 -4.13
CA ILE A 144 3.39 2.18 -3.90
C ILE A 144 3.45 3.71 -3.85
N ASP A 145 2.51 4.40 -4.53
CA ASP A 145 2.46 5.86 -4.62
C ASP A 145 1.78 6.47 -3.39
N PRO A 146 2.54 7.11 -2.50
CA PRO A 146 1.97 7.69 -1.29
C PRO A 146 0.97 8.81 -1.56
N ALA A 147 1.04 9.48 -2.73
CA ALA A 147 0.08 10.54 -3.07
C ALA A 147 -1.29 9.95 -3.44
N ALA A 148 -1.30 8.85 -4.18
CA ALA A 148 -2.52 8.13 -4.51
C ALA A 148 -3.19 7.58 -3.24
N VAL A 149 -2.40 6.98 -2.34
CA VAL A 149 -2.89 6.46 -1.05
C VAL A 149 -3.42 7.59 -0.15
N GLU A 150 -2.76 8.77 -0.13
CA GLU A 150 -3.26 9.92 0.64
C GLU A 150 -4.61 10.42 0.10
N GLN A 151 -4.79 10.46 -1.21
CA GLN A 151 -6.09 10.82 -1.82
C GLN A 151 -7.18 9.83 -1.41
N ASP A 152 -6.87 8.53 -1.42
CA ASP A 152 -7.81 7.50 -0.97
C ASP A 152 -8.14 7.65 0.52
N TYR A 153 -7.13 7.83 1.37
CA TYR A 153 -7.30 8.06 2.80
C TYR A 153 -8.16 9.29 3.10
N LEU A 154 -7.92 10.40 2.42
CA LEU A 154 -8.71 11.62 2.59
C LEU A 154 -10.16 11.43 2.14
N ALA A 155 -10.39 10.69 1.05
CA ALA A 155 -11.73 10.34 0.59
C ALA A 155 -12.46 9.43 1.60
N VAL A 156 -11.79 8.38 2.10
CA VAL A 156 -12.33 7.51 3.16
C VAL A 156 -12.75 8.32 4.38
N LYS A 157 -11.88 9.23 4.81
CA LYS A 157 -12.14 10.08 5.98
C LYS A 157 -13.28 11.07 5.75
N ALA A 158 -13.29 11.75 4.59
CA ALA A 158 -14.31 12.75 4.25
C ALA A 158 -15.70 12.13 4.13
N ASN A 159 -15.80 10.92 3.58
CA ASN A 159 -17.05 10.22 3.34
C ASN A 159 -17.43 9.26 4.49
N ASN A 160 -16.61 9.18 5.55
CA ASN A 160 -16.76 8.20 6.64
C ASN A 160 -16.96 6.77 6.11
N GLU A 161 -16.18 6.39 5.09
CA GLU A 161 -16.26 5.08 4.47
C GLU A 161 -15.79 4.00 5.45
N GLN A 162 -16.56 2.91 5.51
CA GLN A 162 -16.24 1.74 6.31
C GLN A 162 -15.62 0.66 5.42
N HIS A 163 -14.98 -0.32 6.02
CA HIS A 163 -14.44 -1.50 5.34
C HIS A 163 -13.36 -1.21 4.28
N LEU A 164 -12.71 -0.02 4.31
CA LEU A 164 -11.65 0.35 3.40
C LEU A 164 -10.45 0.94 4.15
N LEU A 165 -9.31 0.27 4.06
CA LEU A 165 -8.05 0.67 4.68
C LEU A 165 -6.99 0.96 3.62
N PRO A 166 -6.72 2.24 3.30
CA PRO A 166 -5.63 2.61 2.41
C PRO A 166 -4.26 2.46 3.05
N LEU A 167 -3.30 1.82 2.37
CA LEU A 167 -1.95 1.61 2.86
C LEU A 167 -0.88 1.82 1.78
N VAL A 168 0.22 2.45 2.14
CA VAL A 168 1.41 2.53 1.26
C VAL A 168 2.20 1.23 1.36
N ILE A 169 2.17 0.43 0.30
CA ILE A 169 2.89 -0.85 0.23
C ILE A 169 3.60 -0.99 -1.12
N ASP A 170 4.89 -1.24 -1.07
CA ASP A 170 5.67 -1.69 -2.22
C ASP A 170 5.64 -3.22 -2.28
N LEU A 171 4.94 -3.78 -3.27
CA LEU A 171 4.81 -5.22 -3.45
C LEU A 171 6.12 -5.93 -3.82
N THR A 172 7.08 -5.20 -4.35
CA THR A 172 8.43 -5.76 -4.65
C THR A 172 9.31 -5.79 -3.42
N ASN A 173 8.91 -5.06 -2.37
CA ASN A 173 9.58 -5.01 -1.08
C ASN A 173 8.53 -4.80 0.04
N PRO A 174 7.65 -5.78 0.30
CA PRO A 174 6.58 -5.66 1.28
C PRO A 174 7.12 -5.61 2.72
N SER A 175 6.24 -5.28 3.67
CA SER A 175 6.62 -5.24 5.08
C SER A 175 7.05 -6.63 5.58
N PRO A 176 8.29 -6.78 6.11
CA PRO A 176 8.75 -8.04 6.70
C PRO A 176 8.14 -8.26 8.08
N ALA A 177 8.29 -9.47 8.61
CA ALA A 177 8.12 -9.73 10.03
C ALA A 177 9.22 -9.06 10.84
N LEU A 178 8.90 -8.49 12.00
CA LEU A 178 9.82 -7.72 12.84
C LEU A 178 9.72 -8.09 14.31
N GLY A 179 10.64 -7.48 15.10
CA GLY A 179 10.73 -7.64 16.53
C GLY A 179 11.51 -8.87 16.93
N TRP A 180 11.42 -9.28 18.21
CA TRP A 180 12.18 -10.39 18.73
C TRP A 180 11.84 -11.69 18.00
N ALA A 181 12.85 -12.34 17.43
CA ALA A 181 12.72 -13.54 16.62
C ALA A 181 11.70 -13.43 15.45
N HIS A 182 11.40 -12.20 15.00
CA HIS A 182 10.41 -11.88 13.95
C HIS A 182 8.95 -12.20 14.33
N HIS A 183 8.59 -12.23 15.62
CA HIS A 183 7.25 -12.60 16.10
C HIS A 183 6.42 -11.44 16.66
N GLU A 184 6.96 -10.20 16.71
CA GLU A 184 6.22 -9.08 17.29
C GLU A 184 5.34 -8.33 16.30
N ARG A 185 5.73 -8.33 15.01
CA ARG A 185 4.93 -7.79 13.91
C ARG A 185 5.00 -8.73 12.73
N GLU A 186 3.85 -9.20 12.30
CA GLU A 186 3.70 -10.10 11.17
C GLU A 186 4.11 -9.43 9.84
N SER A 187 4.68 -10.21 8.94
CA SER A 187 4.87 -9.81 7.54
C SER A 187 3.52 -9.65 6.82
N MET A 188 3.54 -9.02 5.65
CA MET A 188 2.34 -8.90 4.82
C MET A 188 1.71 -10.27 4.53
N LEU A 189 2.52 -11.29 4.18
CA LEU A 189 1.99 -12.61 3.83
C LEU A 189 1.43 -13.37 5.03
N GLU A 190 2.00 -13.21 6.23
CA GLU A 190 1.48 -13.84 7.46
C GLU A 190 0.12 -13.28 7.88
N ARG A 191 -0.23 -12.06 7.44
CA ARG A 191 -1.58 -11.46 7.64
C ARG A 191 -2.65 -12.02 6.70
N GLY A 192 -2.24 -12.80 5.71
CA GLY A 192 -3.12 -13.53 4.81
C GLY A 192 -3.32 -15.00 5.24
N PRO A 193 -3.89 -15.81 4.36
CA PRO A 193 -4.50 -15.41 3.10
C PRO A 193 -5.84 -14.70 3.29
N VAL A 194 -6.16 -13.77 2.37
CA VAL A 194 -7.50 -13.18 2.26
C VAL A 194 -8.41 -14.04 1.37
N ASP A 195 -9.71 -13.74 1.36
CA ASP A 195 -10.63 -14.44 0.46
C ASP A 195 -10.42 -14.06 -1.01
N LEU A 196 -10.10 -12.77 -1.27
CA LEU A 196 -9.91 -12.24 -2.63
C LEU A 196 -8.68 -11.32 -2.73
N VAL A 197 -7.83 -11.54 -3.73
CA VAL A 197 -6.81 -10.59 -4.16
C VAL A 197 -7.27 -9.94 -5.47
N MET A 198 -7.26 -8.62 -5.53
CA MET A 198 -7.53 -7.85 -6.74
C MET A 198 -6.25 -7.16 -7.21
N ALA A 199 -6.00 -7.17 -8.52
CA ALA A 199 -4.85 -6.51 -9.14
C ALA A 199 -5.24 -5.99 -10.53
N LEU A 200 -5.61 -4.73 -10.59
CA LEU A 200 -6.03 -4.07 -11.81
C LEU A 200 -4.90 -3.18 -12.34
N ALA A 201 -4.56 -3.33 -13.63
CA ALA A 201 -3.46 -2.61 -14.28
C ALA A 201 -2.11 -2.70 -13.52
N LEU A 202 -1.84 -3.80 -12.82
CA LEU A 202 -0.64 -3.99 -11.99
C LEU A 202 0.39 -4.95 -12.60
N ILE A 203 -0.07 -6.03 -13.25
CA ILE A 203 0.80 -7.16 -13.64
C ILE A 203 1.96 -6.74 -14.54
N HIS A 204 1.75 -5.81 -15.45
CA HIS A 204 2.80 -5.30 -16.34
C HIS A 204 3.88 -4.51 -15.58
N HIS A 205 3.54 -3.85 -14.48
CA HIS A 205 4.52 -3.20 -13.61
C HIS A 205 5.38 -4.22 -12.87
N LEU A 206 4.78 -5.28 -12.34
CA LEU A 206 5.53 -6.34 -11.69
C LEU A 206 6.44 -7.08 -12.69
N ALA A 207 5.87 -7.50 -13.81
CA ALA A 207 6.58 -8.36 -14.77
C ALA A 207 7.61 -7.57 -15.59
N ILE A 208 7.28 -6.37 -16.08
CA ILE A 208 8.14 -5.61 -16.99
C ILE A 208 8.99 -4.61 -16.21
N SER A 209 8.39 -3.72 -15.38
CA SER A 209 9.17 -2.70 -14.67
C SER A 209 10.09 -3.31 -13.62
N ASN A 210 9.61 -4.33 -12.90
CA ASN A 210 10.33 -4.94 -11.79
C ASN A 210 10.96 -6.31 -12.10
N ASN A 211 10.85 -6.81 -13.34
CA ASN A 211 11.41 -8.08 -13.82
C ASN A 211 10.95 -9.31 -12.99
N VAL A 212 9.75 -9.28 -12.42
CA VAL A 212 9.20 -10.42 -11.68
C VAL A 212 8.59 -11.42 -12.66
N PRO A 213 9.04 -12.68 -12.71
CA PRO A 213 8.45 -13.68 -13.58
C PRO A 213 6.95 -13.87 -13.31
N LEU A 214 6.13 -14.04 -14.36
CA LEU A 214 4.67 -14.28 -14.22
C LEU A 214 4.37 -15.48 -13.31
N THR A 215 5.19 -16.51 -13.33
CA THR A 215 5.07 -17.67 -12.42
C THR A 215 5.23 -17.30 -10.96
N SER A 216 6.17 -16.38 -10.64
CA SER A 216 6.36 -15.88 -9.27
C SER A 216 5.20 -14.97 -8.85
N VAL A 217 4.66 -14.16 -9.77
CA VAL A 217 3.46 -13.36 -9.51
C VAL A 217 2.27 -14.26 -9.20
N ALA A 218 2.02 -15.28 -10.02
CA ALA A 218 0.93 -16.22 -9.82
C ALA A 218 1.07 -16.99 -8.48
N GLN A 219 2.29 -17.42 -8.14
CA GLN A 219 2.59 -18.07 -6.87
C GLN A 219 2.28 -17.14 -5.67
N PHE A 220 2.73 -15.89 -5.73
CA PHE A 220 2.45 -14.90 -4.69
C PHE A 220 0.93 -14.72 -4.50
N PHE A 221 0.16 -14.61 -5.57
CA PHE A 221 -1.29 -14.45 -5.49
C PHE A 221 -1.97 -15.70 -4.90
N ALA A 222 -1.46 -16.89 -5.21
CA ALA A 222 -1.96 -18.13 -4.63
C ALA A 222 -1.70 -18.23 -3.12
N PHE A 223 -0.60 -17.69 -2.63
CA PHE A 223 -0.36 -17.57 -1.18
C PHE A 223 -1.25 -16.50 -0.55
N ALA A 224 -1.46 -15.38 -1.25
CA ALA A 224 -2.17 -14.23 -0.72
C ALA A 224 -3.69 -14.42 -0.68
N GLY A 225 -4.31 -15.18 -1.60
CA GLY A 225 -5.76 -15.27 -1.68
C GLY A 225 -6.32 -16.60 -2.18
N LYS A 226 -7.62 -16.80 -1.91
CA LYS A 226 -8.39 -17.96 -2.43
C LYS A 226 -8.93 -17.68 -3.83
N TRP A 227 -9.32 -16.43 -4.08
CA TRP A 227 -9.74 -15.92 -5.37
C TRP A 227 -8.79 -14.81 -5.82
N ALA A 228 -8.70 -14.61 -7.13
CA ALA A 228 -7.99 -13.46 -7.68
C ALA A 228 -8.79 -12.83 -8.82
N ILE A 229 -8.92 -11.48 -8.79
CA ILE A 229 -9.37 -10.68 -9.93
C ILE A 229 -8.14 -9.99 -10.50
N VAL A 230 -7.78 -10.32 -11.72
CA VAL A 230 -6.54 -9.83 -12.33
C VAL A 230 -6.83 -9.25 -13.71
N GLU A 231 -6.28 -8.06 -13.96
CA GLU A 231 -6.32 -7.45 -15.28
C GLU A 231 -5.01 -7.72 -16.02
N PHE A 232 -5.10 -8.43 -17.14
CA PHE A 232 -3.99 -8.56 -18.08
C PHE A 232 -3.96 -7.37 -19.03
N VAL A 233 -2.80 -6.73 -19.15
CA VAL A 233 -2.53 -5.60 -20.04
C VAL A 233 -1.53 -6.05 -21.09
N PRO A 234 -1.90 -6.15 -22.38
CA PRO A 234 -1.03 -6.70 -23.42
C PRO A 234 0.09 -5.71 -23.79
N LYS A 235 1.13 -6.19 -24.46
CA LYS A 235 2.24 -5.36 -24.94
C LYS A 235 1.82 -4.29 -25.96
N SER A 236 0.70 -4.48 -26.65
CA SER A 236 0.12 -3.52 -27.59
C SER A 236 -0.49 -2.29 -26.89
N ASP A 237 -0.81 -2.39 -25.60
CA ASP A 237 -1.31 -1.28 -24.78
C ASP A 237 -0.29 -0.12 -24.72
N SER A 238 -0.79 1.11 -24.76
CA SER A 238 0.05 2.31 -24.75
C SER A 238 0.92 2.46 -23.50
N GLN A 239 0.43 2.00 -22.34
CA GLN A 239 1.18 2.07 -21.09
C GLN A 239 2.32 1.05 -21.07
N VAL A 240 2.11 -0.15 -21.61
CA VAL A 240 3.17 -1.15 -21.73
C VAL A 240 4.20 -0.73 -22.77
N LYS A 241 3.77 -0.17 -23.91
CA LYS A 241 4.70 0.43 -24.90
C LYS A 241 5.59 1.51 -24.28
N ARG A 242 5.02 2.35 -23.41
CA ARG A 242 5.77 3.37 -22.67
C ARG A 242 6.83 2.77 -21.75
N LEU A 243 6.51 1.69 -21.03
CA LEU A 243 7.46 0.98 -20.17
C LEU A 243 8.59 0.32 -20.98
N LEU A 244 8.30 -0.17 -22.18
CA LEU A 244 9.28 -0.82 -23.05
C LEU A 244 10.12 0.19 -23.86
N ALA A 245 9.68 1.43 -24.02
CA ALA A 245 10.36 2.44 -24.84
C ALA A 245 11.79 2.76 -24.35
N THR A 246 12.08 2.59 -23.06
CA THR A 246 13.37 2.92 -22.45
C THR A 246 14.26 1.71 -22.19
N ARG A 247 13.85 0.50 -22.60
CA ARG A 247 14.56 -0.75 -22.32
C ARG A 247 14.42 -1.76 -23.46
N LYS A 248 15.37 -2.71 -23.54
CA LYS A 248 15.25 -3.84 -24.45
C LYS A 248 14.11 -4.75 -23.99
N ASP A 249 13.23 -5.13 -24.91
CA ASP A 249 12.20 -6.14 -24.64
C ASP A 249 12.82 -7.54 -24.54
N ILE A 250 12.96 -8.02 -23.32
CA ILE A 250 13.43 -9.36 -22.99
C ILE A 250 12.29 -10.25 -22.45
N PHE A 251 11.06 -9.75 -22.44
CA PHE A 251 9.89 -10.35 -21.81
C PHE A 251 9.10 -11.24 -22.79
N ASN A 252 9.76 -12.21 -23.41
CA ASN A 252 9.14 -13.06 -24.45
C ASN A 252 7.95 -13.86 -23.92
N LYS A 253 7.91 -14.17 -22.61
CA LYS A 253 6.80 -14.88 -21.98
C LYS A 253 5.69 -13.94 -21.48
N TYR A 254 5.85 -12.64 -21.59
CA TYR A 254 4.79 -11.70 -21.27
C TYR A 254 3.81 -11.59 -22.46
N THR A 255 3.00 -12.61 -22.60
CA THR A 255 1.87 -12.73 -23.55
C THR A 255 0.66 -13.19 -22.77
N GLU A 256 -0.53 -13.10 -23.37
CA GLU A 256 -1.77 -13.57 -22.72
C GLU A 256 -1.69 -15.08 -22.43
N GLU A 257 -1.18 -15.88 -23.37
CA GLU A 257 -0.97 -17.31 -23.20
C GLU A 257 0.03 -17.61 -22.07
N GLY A 258 1.16 -16.88 -22.01
CA GLY A 258 2.15 -17.03 -20.95
C GLY A 258 1.63 -16.62 -19.58
N PHE A 259 0.74 -15.62 -19.51
CA PHE A 259 0.03 -15.24 -18.31
C PHE A 259 -0.95 -16.34 -17.87
N GLU A 260 -1.78 -16.85 -18.79
CA GLU A 260 -2.73 -17.94 -18.50
C GLU A 260 -2.00 -19.21 -18.05
N GLU A 261 -0.89 -19.59 -18.72
CA GLU A 261 -0.05 -20.72 -18.33
C GLU A 261 0.46 -20.56 -16.89
N ALA A 262 1.03 -19.39 -16.56
CA ALA A 262 1.59 -19.14 -15.24
C ALA A 262 0.51 -19.19 -14.14
N PHE A 263 -0.64 -18.56 -14.35
CA PHE A 263 -1.72 -18.56 -13.38
C PHE A 263 -2.43 -19.91 -13.29
N SER A 264 -2.57 -20.63 -14.39
CA SER A 264 -3.18 -21.96 -14.41
C SER A 264 -2.40 -23.02 -13.64
N ALA A 265 -1.14 -22.77 -13.28
CA ALA A 265 -0.40 -23.64 -12.37
C ALA A 265 -1.03 -23.68 -10.97
N TYR A 266 -1.64 -22.60 -10.52
CA TYR A 266 -2.16 -22.42 -9.15
C TYR A 266 -3.67 -22.22 -9.10
N PHE A 267 -4.28 -21.77 -10.20
CA PHE A 267 -5.67 -21.34 -10.26
C PHE A 267 -6.42 -22.03 -11.38
N THR A 268 -7.74 -22.06 -11.25
CA THR A 268 -8.70 -22.31 -12.34
C THR A 268 -9.21 -20.97 -12.84
N ILE A 269 -9.27 -20.78 -14.16
CA ILE A 269 -9.93 -19.62 -14.77
C ILE A 269 -11.44 -19.85 -14.68
N GLU A 270 -12.12 -19.07 -13.86
CA GLU A 270 -13.58 -19.13 -13.68
C GLU A 270 -14.32 -18.26 -14.68
N GLU A 271 -13.75 -17.11 -14.99
CA GLU A 271 -14.23 -16.21 -16.04
C GLU A 271 -13.08 -15.43 -16.67
N LYS A 272 -13.24 -15.12 -17.96
CA LYS A 272 -12.35 -14.29 -18.76
C LYS A 272 -13.22 -13.32 -19.56
N VAL A 273 -13.00 -12.02 -19.42
CA VAL A 273 -13.82 -10.99 -20.05
C VAL A 273 -12.94 -9.87 -20.62
N SER A 274 -12.99 -9.66 -21.93
CA SER A 274 -12.35 -8.51 -22.56
C SER A 274 -13.11 -7.22 -22.20
N ILE A 275 -12.37 -6.14 -21.88
CA ILE A 275 -12.98 -4.85 -21.55
C ILE A 275 -13.31 -4.13 -22.86
N PRO A 276 -14.58 -3.85 -23.16
CA PRO A 276 -14.97 -3.14 -24.38
C PRO A 276 -14.27 -1.78 -24.51
N GLY A 277 -13.78 -1.45 -25.70
CA GLY A 277 -13.03 -0.22 -25.95
C GLY A 277 -11.60 -0.23 -25.41
N SER A 278 -11.08 -1.38 -25.01
CA SER A 278 -9.72 -1.58 -24.52
C SER A 278 -9.16 -2.90 -25.05
N GLU A 279 -7.83 -3.01 -25.10
CA GLU A 279 -7.15 -4.28 -25.43
C GLU A 279 -6.93 -5.17 -24.19
N ARG A 280 -7.47 -4.78 -23.04
CA ARG A 280 -7.22 -5.42 -21.75
C ARG A 280 -8.29 -6.46 -21.42
N THR A 281 -7.90 -7.47 -20.66
CA THR A 281 -8.74 -8.59 -20.28
C THR A 281 -8.78 -8.74 -18.76
N LEU A 282 -9.99 -8.89 -18.20
CA LEU A 282 -10.22 -9.20 -16.78
C LEU A 282 -10.40 -10.71 -16.62
N TYR A 283 -9.76 -11.24 -15.61
CA TYR A 283 -9.84 -12.64 -15.22
C TYR A 283 -10.36 -12.77 -13.80
N LEU A 284 -11.28 -13.69 -13.59
CA LEU A 284 -11.63 -14.23 -12.28
C LEU A 284 -11.00 -15.61 -12.14
N PHE A 285 -10.13 -15.74 -11.15
CA PHE A 285 -9.43 -16.98 -10.83
C PHE A 285 -9.87 -17.52 -9.47
N LYS A 286 -9.94 -18.86 -9.38
CA LYS A 286 -10.14 -19.58 -8.13
C LYS A 286 -8.95 -20.48 -7.87
N ARG A 287 -8.35 -20.38 -6.67
CA ARG A 287 -7.23 -21.23 -6.29
C ARG A 287 -7.63 -22.70 -6.25
N LYS A 288 -6.76 -23.57 -6.80
CA LYS A 288 -6.91 -25.02 -6.81
C LYS A 288 -6.85 -25.64 -5.43
#